data_a7295d2ec26ea42cd19fcaf523d6922b
#
_entry.id   a7295d2ec26ea42cd19fcaf523d6922b
#
_cell.length_a   1.000
_cell.length_b   1.000
_cell.length_c   1.000
_cell.angle_alpha   90.00
_cell.angle_beta   90.00
_cell.angle_gamma   90.00
#
_symmetry.space_group_name_H-M   'P 1'
#
loop_
_entity.id
_entity.type
_entity.pdbx_description
1 polymer ?
#
loop_
_entity_poly.entity_id
_entity_poly.type
_entity_poly.pdbx_seq_one_letter_code
_entity_poly.pdbx_strand_id
1 'polypeptide(L)'
;MKITLLLADFARVANGKLDVIGGGWSMMNAQGPFGFFVAALFQIPWDQTNTKHTFRLELLDADGRGVPTPDGEAIRAEGEFEAGRPAGLLVGTPVDAPLVVPFGPLVLEDGRYEIRLTIDDETKEDWFVAFTVRQAAIAGSDPGGV
;
A
#
# COMPACT_ATOMS: atom_id res chain seq x y z
N MET A 1 -8.43 -1.75 -15.33
CA MET A 1 -8.72 -1.87 -13.87
C MET A 1 -8.46 -0.55 -13.20
N LYS A 2 -9.42 -0.04 -12.47
CA LYS A 2 -9.25 1.19 -11.70
C LYS A 2 -8.75 0.84 -10.30
N ILE A 3 -7.72 1.53 -9.84
CA ILE A 3 -7.06 1.26 -8.55
C ILE A 3 -7.11 2.52 -7.69
N THR A 4 -7.47 2.34 -6.43
CA THR A 4 -7.35 3.36 -5.39
C THR A 4 -6.42 2.81 -4.31
N LEU A 5 -5.39 3.58 -3.95
CA LEU A 5 -4.42 3.24 -2.91
C LEU A 5 -4.39 4.34 -1.86
N LEU A 6 -4.40 3.95 -0.59
CA LEU A 6 -4.23 4.85 0.54
C LEU A 6 -3.23 4.27 1.53
N LEU A 7 -2.39 5.12 2.09
CA LEU A 7 -1.65 4.78 3.32
C LEU A 7 -2.52 5.08 4.52
N ALA A 8 -2.47 4.22 5.52
CA ALA A 8 -3.31 4.35 6.71
C ALA A 8 -2.57 3.91 7.96
N ASP A 9 -2.98 4.47 9.10
CA ASP A 9 -2.49 4.01 10.40
C ASP A 9 -2.99 2.60 10.69
N PHE A 10 -4.21 2.31 10.29
CA PHE A 10 -4.81 0.99 10.38
C PHE A 10 -5.86 0.82 9.28
N ALA A 11 -5.94 -0.38 8.73
CA ALA A 11 -7.00 -0.74 7.81
C ALA A 11 -7.33 -2.21 7.91
N ARG A 12 -8.58 -2.56 7.58
CA ARG A 12 -9.02 -3.95 7.51
C ARG A 12 -10.09 -4.11 6.45
N VAL A 13 -10.31 -5.33 6.02
CA VAL A 13 -11.47 -5.69 5.20
C VAL A 13 -12.47 -6.40 6.10
N ALA A 14 -13.69 -5.91 6.14
CA ALA A 14 -14.77 -6.51 6.90
C ALA A 14 -16.06 -6.42 6.08
N ASN A 15 -16.76 -7.55 5.95
CA ASN A 15 -18.01 -7.63 5.16
C ASN A 15 -17.84 -7.10 3.73
N GLY A 16 -16.71 -7.40 3.10
CA GLY A 16 -16.41 -6.94 1.73
C GLY A 16 -16.14 -5.46 1.58
N LYS A 17 -15.89 -4.75 2.68
CA LYS A 17 -15.68 -3.30 2.71
C LYS A 17 -14.37 -2.96 3.39
N LEU A 18 -13.78 -1.83 3.00
CA LEU A 18 -12.61 -1.28 3.68
C LEU A 18 -13.05 -0.48 4.90
N ASP A 19 -12.43 -0.79 6.04
CA ASP A 19 -12.42 0.08 7.21
C ASP A 19 -11.05 0.71 7.31
N VAL A 20 -10.96 2.03 7.28
CA VAL A 20 -9.69 2.76 7.25
C VAL A 20 -9.67 3.77 8.39
N ILE A 21 -8.64 3.73 9.20
CA ILE A 21 -8.42 4.66 10.30
C ILE A 21 -7.11 5.41 10.06
N GLY A 22 -7.16 6.75 10.12
CA GLY A 22 -5.98 7.57 9.88
C GLY A 22 -5.43 7.37 8.47
N GLY A 23 -6.28 7.43 7.47
CA GLY A 23 -5.90 7.19 6.09
C GLY A 23 -5.67 8.46 5.28
N GLY A 24 -4.93 8.30 4.17
CA GLY A 24 -4.70 9.38 3.21
C GLY A 24 -3.52 10.27 3.53
N TRP A 25 -2.67 9.89 4.48
CA TRP A 25 -1.47 10.68 4.79
C TRP A 25 -0.37 10.44 3.76
N SER A 26 0.53 11.42 3.65
CA SER A 26 1.71 11.36 2.79
C SER A 26 2.99 11.86 3.48
N MET A 27 2.91 12.09 4.78
CA MET A 27 4.04 12.51 5.61
C MET A 27 4.07 11.64 6.86
N MET A 28 5.21 11.04 7.15
CA MET A 28 5.44 10.26 8.34
C MET A 28 6.54 10.91 9.17
N ASN A 29 6.19 11.40 10.37
CA ASN A 29 7.16 11.85 11.36
C ASN A 29 7.42 10.67 12.30
N ALA A 30 8.52 9.97 12.09
CA ALA A 30 8.84 8.75 12.81
C ALA A 30 9.84 8.99 13.92
N GLN A 31 9.75 8.18 14.98
CA GLN A 31 10.77 8.06 16.03
C GLN A 31 11.25 6.62 16.04
N GLY A 32 12.20 6.30 15.14
CA GLY A 32 12.67 4.95 14.97
C GLY A 32 11.74 4.11 14.09
N PRO A 33 11.57 2.80 14.40
CA PRO A 33 10.76 1.91 13.61
C PRO A 33 9.29 2.32 13.59
N PHE A 34 8.64 2.13 12.45
CA PHE A 34 7.21 2.38 12.30
C PHE A 34 6.58 1.38 11.34
N GLY A 35 5.27 1.27 11.42
CA GLY A 35 4.48 0.45 10.51
C GLY A 35 3.28 1.23 10.00
N PHE A 36 2.71 0.75 8.93
CA PHE A 36 1.50 1.32 8.34
C PHE A 36 0.77 0.25 7.53
N PHE A 37 -0.39 0.60 7.04
CA PHE A 37 -1.20 -0.27 6.18
C PHE A 37 -1.39 0.39 4.81
N VAL A 38 -1.35 -0.43 3.77
CA VAL A 38 -1.80 -0.02 2.45
C VAL A 38 -3.23 -0.54 2.30
N ALA A 39 -4.17 0.37 2.14
CA ALA A 39 -5.54 0.06 1.81
C ALA A 39 -5.74 0.24 0.32
N ALA A 40 -6.24 -0.79 -0.35
CA ALA A 40 -6.44 -0.79 -1.78
C ALA A 40 -7.87 -1.16 -2.13
N LEU A 41 -8.43 -0.48 -3.12
CA LEU A 41 -9.67 -0.87 -3.76
C LEU A 41 -9.39 -1.09 -5.24
N PHE A 42 -9.60 -2.34 -5.67
CA PHE A 42 -9.50 -2.71 -7.07
C PHE A 42 -10.91 -2.74 -7.65
N GLN A 43 -11.15 -1.96 -8.69
CA GLN A 43 -12.40 -2.03 -9.45
C GLN A 43 -12.13 -2.83 -10.72
N ILE A 44 -12.53 -4.09 -10.67
CA ILE A 44 -12.17 -5.09 -11.67
C ILE A 44 -13.19 -5.05 -12.80
N PRO A 45 -12.76 -4.80 -14.06
CA PRO A 45 -13.67 -4.81 -15.19
C PRO A 45 -14.41 -6.14 -15.31
N TRP A 46 -15.63 -6.08 -15.83
CA TRP A 46 -16.50 -7.25 -15.98
C TRP A 46 -15.79 -8.43 -16.67
N ASP A 47 -15.03 -8.16 -17.72
CA ASP A 47 -14.31 -9.18 -18.50
C ASP A 47 -13.05 -9.72 -17.83
N GLN A 48 -12.65 -9.15 -16.70
CA GLN A 48 -11.51 -9.59 -15.89
C GLN A 48 -11.93 -10.24 -14.58
N THR A 49 -13.22 -10.40 -14.34
CA THR A 49 -13.76 -11.13 -13.20
C THR A 49 -13.66 -12.64 -13.41
N ASN A 50 -13.80 -13.44 -12.34
CA ASN A 50 -13.68 -14.90 -12.36
C ASN A 50 -12.35 -15.38 -12.90
N THR A 51 -11.32 -14.55 -12.80
CA THR A 51 -9.94 -14.84 -13.23
C THR A 51 -9.02 -14.52 -12.07
N LYS A 52 -8.05 -15.40 -11.86
CA LYS A 52 -7.03 -15.19 -10.83
C LYS A 52 -6.01 -14.17 -11.32
N HIS A 53 -5.77 -13.16 -10.49
CA HIS A 53 -4.79 -12.11 -10.74
C HIS A 53 -3.69 -12.17 -9.69
N THR A 54 -2.47 -11.84 -10.07
CA THR A 54 -1.37 -11.68 -9.13
C THR A 54 -1.15 -10.20 -8.88
N PHE A 55 -0.69 -9.85 -7.68
CA PHE A 55 -0.30 -8.48 -7.37
C PHE A 55 1.02 -8.45 -6.61
N ARG A 56 1.70 -7.33 -6.73
CA ARG A 56 2.91 -7.03 -5.96
C ARG A 56 2.90 -5.56 -5.55
N LEU A 57 3.18 -5.31 -4.28
CA LEU A 57 3.40 -3.97 -3.74
C LEU A 57 4.87 -3.89 -3.33
N GLU A 58 5.59 -2.93 -3.87
CA GLU A 58 7.03 -2.76 -3.61
C GLU A 58 7.30 -1.40 -3.01
N LEU A 59 8.15 -1.37 -1.98
CA LEU A 59 8.66 -0.11 -1.44
C LEU A 59 9.87 0.32 -2.25
N LEU A 60 9.78 1.50 -2.86
CA LEU A 60 10.83 2.10 -3.68
C LEU A 60 11.29 3.41 -3.06
N ASP A 61 12.57 3.74 -3.26
CA ASP A 61 13.12 5.04 -2.86
C ASP A 61 12.87 6.11 -3.93
N ALA A 62 13.40 7.32 -3.71
CA ALA A 62 13.21 8.44 -4.63
C ALA A 62 13.82 8.20 -6.03
N ASP A 63 14.75 7.27 -6.14
CA ASP A 63 15.39 6.92 -7.42
C ASP A 63 14.69 5.73 -8.09
N GLY A 64 13.59 5.25 -7.53
CA GLY A 64 12.86 4.11 -8.07
C GLY A 64 13.48 2.76 -7.76
N ARG A 65 14.41 2.71 -6.83
CA ARG A 65 15.08 1.46 -6.43
C ARG A 65 14.37 0.83 -5.25
N GLY A 66 14.37 -0.51 -5.22
CA GLY A 66 13.82 -1.24 -4.09
C GLY A 66 14.58 -0.96 -2.81
N VAL A 67 13.84 -0.70 -1.73
CA VAL A 67 14.43 -0.50 -0.41
C VAL A 67 14.57 -1.86 0.26
N PRO A 68 15.79 -2.28 0.63
CA PRO A 68 15.98 -3.58 1.26
C PRO A 68 15.74 -3.50 2.77
N THR A 69 15.43 -4.66 3.36
CA THR A 69 15.52 -4.87 4.80
C THR A 69 16.99 -4.88 5.23
N PRO A 70 17.29 -4.79 6.56
CA PRO A 70 18.66 -4.94 7.04
C PRO A 70 19.33 -6.25 6.59
N ASP A 71 18.55 -7.30 6.35
CA ASP A 71 19.06 -8.58 5.86
C ASP A 71 19.24 -8.61 4.34
N GLY A 72 18.97 -7.51 3.64
CA GLY A 72 19.13 -7.41 2.19
C GLY A 72 17.94 -7.91 1.38
N GLU A 73 16.86 -8.33 2.01
CA GLU A 73 15.65 -8.75 1.32
C GLU A 73 14.83 -7.54 0.86
N ALA A 74 14.11 -7.71 -0.23
CA ALA A 74 13.23 -6.65 -0.74
C ALA A 74 12.03 -6.45 0.20
N ILE A 75 11.69 -5.19 0.45
CA ILE A 75 10.46 -4.83 1.18
C ILE A 75 9.32 -4.83 0.19
N ARG A 76 8.59 -5.93 0.15
CA ARG A 76 7.47 -6.10 -0.78
C ARG A 76 6.45 -7.07 -0.24
N ALA A 77 5.23 -6.98 -0.76
CA ALA A 77 4.17 -7.94 -0.51
C ALA A 77 3.67 -8.46 -1.85
N GLU A 78 3.43 -9.76 -1.92
CA GLU A 78 2.92 -10.42 -3.11
C GLU A 78 1.72 -11.29 -2.73
N GLY A 79 0.81 -11.46 -3.66
CA GLY A 79 -0.34 -12.32 -3.45
C GLY A 79 -1.17 -12.48 -4.71
N GLU A 80 -2.33 -13.07 -4.51
CA GLU A 80 -3.30 -13.32 -5.57
C GLU A 80 -4.66 -12.80 -5.14
N PHE A 81 -5.48 -12.43 -6.10
CA PHE A 81 -6.87 -12.10 -5.87
C PHE A 81 -7.74 -12.56 -7.04
N GLU A 82 -8.98 -12.85 -6.73
CA GLU A 82 -9.98 -13.22 -7.71
C GLU A 82 -11.32 -12.69 -7.22
N ALA A 83 -12.07 -12.05 -8.09
CA ALA A 83 -13.39 -11.55 -7.77
C ALA A 83 -14.44 -12.23 -8.63
N GLY A 84 -15.46 -12.76 -7.98
CA GLY A 84 -16.65 -13.26 -8.65
C GLY A 84 -17.63 -12.13 -8.89
N ARG A 85 -18.65 -12.41 -9.69
CA ARG A 85 -19.74 -11.47 -9.94
C ARG A 85 -20.85 -11.71 -8.94
N PRO A 86 -21.19 -10.73 -8.07
CA PRO A 86 -22.31 -10.89 -7.15
C PRO A 86 -23.62 -11.11 -7.90
N ALA A 87 -24.52 -11.90 -7.32
CA ALA A 87 -25.84 -12.10 -7.88
C ALA A 87 -26.58 -10.77 -8.00
N GLY A 88 -27.24 -10.53 -9.13
CA GLY A 88 -27.98 -9.30 -9.38
C GLY A 88 -27.15 -8.15 -9.92
N LEU A 89 -25.86 -8.35 -10.11
CA LEU A 89 -25.01 -7.33 -10.71
C LEU A 89 -25.33 -7.17 -12.19
N LEU A 90 -25.53 -5.92 -12.63
CA LEU A 90 -25.81 -5.65 -14.04
C LEU A 90 -24.59 -5.97 -14.90
N VAL A 91 -24.82 -6.55 -16.07
CA VAL A 91 -23.78 -6.90 -17.02
C VAL A 91 -22.93 -5.66 -17.36
N GLY A 92 -21.60 -5.82 -17.34
CA GLY A 92 -20.67 -4.74 -17.63
C GLY A 92 -20.29 -3.89 -16.44
N THR A 93 -20.89 -4.10 -15.27
CA THR A 93 -20.54 -3.37 -14.05
C THR A 93 -19.21 -3.87 -13.49
N PRO A 94 -18.26 -2.97 -13.14
CA PRO A 94 -17.04 -3.38 -12.45
C PRO A 94 -17.34 -3.98 -11.09
N VAL A 95 -16.48 -4.90 -10.64
CA VAL A 95 -16.57 -5.53 -9.32
C VAL A 95 -15.53 -4.95 -8.40
N ASP A 96 -15.96 -4.55 -7.19
CA ASP A 96 -15.07 -4.01 -6.19
C ASP A 96 -14.36 -5.14 -5.42
N ALA A 97 -13.06 -5.05 -5.32
CA ALA A 97 -12.25 -5.98 -4.54
C ALA A 97 -11.34 -5.18 -3.58
N PRO A 98 -11.68 -5.13 -2.29
CA PRO A 98 -10.83 -4.49 -1.30
C PRO A 98 -9.66 -5.39 -0.91
N LEU A 99 -8.51 -4.77 -0.63
CA LEU A 99 -7.30 -5.44 -0.18
C LEU A 99 -6.59 -4.57 0.85
N VAL A 100 -6.08 -5.18 1.89
CA VAL A 100 -5.27 -4.50 2.91
C VAL A 100 -3.98 -5.27 3.11
N VAL A 101 -2.86 -4.54 3.09
CA VAL A 101 -1.53 -5.12 3.28
C VAL A 101 -0.79 -4.33 4.36
N PRO A 102 -0.34 -4.99 5.44
CA PRO A 102 0.49 -4.34 6.44
C PRO A 102 1.95 -4.26 5.97
N PHE A 103 2.60 -3.14 6.30
CA PHE A 103 4.03 -2.95 6.12
C PHE A 103 4.66 -2.59 7.47
N GLY A 104 5.77 -3.22 7.79
CA GLY A 104 6.51 -2.87 8.98
C GLY A 104 6.63 -3.99 10.02
N PRO A 105 7.39 -3.73 11.07
CA PRO A 105 8.07 -2.46 11.34
C PRO A 105 9.19 -2.17 10.35
N LEU A 106 9.31 -0.91 9.95
CA LEU A 106 10.33 -0.42 9.02
C LEU A 106 11.18 0.65 9.69
N VAL A 107 12.47 0.67 9.35
CA VAL A 107 13.36 1.77 9.69
C VAL A 107 13.82 2.39 8.39
N LEU A 108 13.33 3.60 8.10
CA LEU A 108 13.62 4.33 6.88
C LEU A 108 14.31 5.64 7.22
N GLU A 109 15.30 5.99 6.42
CA GLU A 109 15.95 7.29 6.52
C GLU A 109 15.03 8.39 6.00
N ASP A 110 15.35 9.65 6.32
CA ASP A 110 14.66 10.81 5.76
C ASP A 110 14.68 10.72 4.23
N GLY A 111 13.55 10.94 3.63
CA GLY A 111 13.44 10.90 2.17
C GLY A 111 12.04 10.65 1.68
N ARG A 112 11.93 10.58 0.38
CA ARG A 112 10.68 10.29 -0.31
C ARG A 112 10.67 8.85 -0.77
N TYR A 113 9.55 8.20 -0.56
CA TYR A 113 9.33 6.79 -0.90
C TYR A 113 8.02 6.62 -1.64
N GLU A 114 7.87 5.51 -2.32
CA GLU A 114 6.58 5.11 -2.89
C GLU A 114 6.32 3.63 -2.69
N ILE A 115 5.04 3.29 -2.59
CA ILE A 115 4.57 1.92 -2.74
C ILE A 115 4.01 1.80 -4.15
N ARG A 116 4.64 0.96 -4.97
CA ARG A 116 4.28 0.73 -6.37
C ARG A 116 3.51 -0.57 -6.49
N LEU A 117 2.36 -0.50 -7.17
CA LEU A 117 1.53 -1.67 -7.44
C LEU A 117 1.79 -2.22 -8.84
N THR A 118 1.94 -3.54 -8.90
CA THR A 118 2.01 -4.30 -10.14
C THR A 118 0.92 -5.37 -10.10
N ILE A 119 0.15 -5.51 -11.17
CA ILE A 119 -0.89 -6.54 -11.31
C ILE A 119 -0.61 -7.31 -12.59
N ASP A 120 -0.56 -8.65 -12.49
CA ASP A 120 -0.28 -9.53 -13.62
C ASP A 120 1.00 -9.11 -14.38
N ASP A 121 2.06 -8.77 -13.61
CA ASP A 121 3.35 -8.31 -14.10
C ASP A 121 3.32 -6.99 -14.89
N GLU A 122 2.23 -6.24 -14.79
CA GLU A 122 2.09 -4.92 -15.40
C GLU A 122 1.85 -3.85 -14.34
N THR A 123 2.39 -2.66 -14.58
CA THR A 123 2.11 -1.49 -13.74
C THR A 123 1.66 -0.32 -14.63
N LYS A 124 1.01 0.65 -14.01
CA LYS A 124 0.60 1.89 -14.68
C LYS A 124 1.18 3.08 -13.94
N GLU A 125 1.27 4.19 -14.65
CA GLU A 125 1.90 5.41 -14.14
C GLU A 125 1.28 5.88 -12.82
N ASP A 126 -0.03 5.74 -12.65
CA ASP A 126 -0.77 6.18 -11.48
C ASP A 126 -1.00 5.09 -10.41
N TRP A 127 -0.42 3.91 -10.60
CA TRP A 127 -0.57 2.80 -9.65
C TRP A 127 0.50 2.85 -8.55
N PHE A 128 0.50 3.92 -7.79
CA PHE A 128 1.39 4.07 -6.65
C PHE A 128 0.80 5.04 -5.63
N VAL A 129 1.34 5.00 -4.43
CA VAL A 129 1.12 6.00 -3.39
C VAL A 129 2.48 6.40 -2.84
N ALA A 130 2.72 7.69 -2.68
CA ALA A 130 4.00 8.22 -2.25
C ALA A 130 3.90 8.85 -0.86
N PHE A 131 5.02 8.84 -0.13
CA PHE A 131 5.11 9.47 1.16
C PHE A 131 6.52 9.95 1.44
N THR A 132 6.62 10.90 2.37
CA THR A 132 7.88 11.44 2.85
C THR A 132 8.08 11.00 4.29
N VAL A 133 9.29 10.53 4.61
CA VAL A 133 9.68 10.17 5.97
C VAL A 133 10.58 11.23 6.53
N ARG A 134 10.29 11.64 7.76
CA ARG A 134 11.17 12.47 8.58
C ARG A 134 11.37 11.76 9.91
N GLN A 135 12.62 11.42 10.20
CA GLN A 135 12.98 10.86 11.49
C GLN A 135 13.14 12.01 12.49
N ALA A 136 12.34 11.97 13.54
CA ALA A 136 12.47 12.94 14.63
C ALA A 136 13.74 12.66 15.43
N ALA A 137 14.32 13.71 16.00
CA ALA A 137 15.45 13.55 16.92
C ALA A 137 15.02 12.71 18.13
N ILE A 138 15.92 11.83 18.57
CA ILE A 138 15.71 11.08 19.81
C ILE A 138 15.66 12.07 20.96
N ALA A 139 14.68 11.92 21.87
CA ALA A 139 14.45 12.85 22.96
C ALA A 139 15.70 13.19 23.78
N GLY A 140 16.60 12.23 23.99
CA GLY A 140 17.85 12.45 24.69
C GLY A 140 18.95 13.13 23.89
N SER A 141 18.79 13.27 22.58
CA SER A 141 19.75 13.91 21.67
C SER A 141 19.33 15.29 21.19
N ASP A 142 18.12 15.69 21.51
CA ASP A 142 17.58 16.99 21.16
C ASP A 142 17.67 17.94 22.34
N PRO A 143 18.61 18.90 22.34
CA PRO A 143 18.74 19.83 23.47
C PRO A 143 17.57 20.78 23.61
N GLY A 144 16.77 20.96 22.59
CA GLY A 144 15.55 21.76 22.66
C GLY A 144 14.29 20.91 22.86
N GLY A 145 14.43 19.59 22.88
CA GLY A 145 13.33 18.64 22.98
C GLY A 145 12.97 18.38 24.43
N VAL A 146 12.20 19.22 24.97
CA VAL A 146 11.79 19.10 26.37
C VAL A 146 10.45 18.37 26.45
#